data_a2849fcc71dd2a72707e3c17c05ea5d2
#
_entry.id   a2849fcc71dd2a72707e3c17c05ea5d2
#
_cell.length_a   1.000
_cell.length_b   1.000
_cell.length_c   1.000
_cell.angle_alpha   90.00
_cell.angle_beta   90.00
_cell.angle_gamma   90.00
#
_symmetry.space_group_name_H-M   'P 1'
#
loop_
_entity.id
_entity.type
_entity.pdbx_description
1 polymer ?
#
loop_
_entity_poly.entity_id
_entity_poly.type
_entity_poly.pdbx_seq_one_letter_code
_entity_poly.pdbx_strand_id
1 'polypeptide(L)'
;TSEHYDKAWEFYKKEVPARDNFCYAVDEHYYVKPDWFYAHTDFYDEYPRDVKVFSGEYASHPISGMNLPQANTLGGALAEAAFLTGVERNADVVVLASYAPLFARVGYAQWSPDMIWFDETKAYGTPSYFVQKLYGENMGTVILAMDGQEKELRKEQVYANVSLDERTGDLILKVVNHNDCEKTLELDLGSFRAAGTARSVILTGEGEDAYNCIGHPDSVKLSECEGDAADGIVLPANSFVVTRIPTVR
;
A
#
# COMPACT_ATOMS: atom_id res chain seq x y z
N THR A 1 0.73 -20.75 -2.88
CA THR A 1 0.22 -21.51 -1.72
C THR A 1 1.29 -21.64 -0.67
N SER A 2 0.94 -21.80 0.62
CA SER A 2 1.86 -21.92 1.74
C SER A 2 2.96 -22.97 1.51
N GLU A 3 2.61 -24.12 0.93
CA GLU A 3 3.58 -25.21 0.68
C GLU A 3 4.70 -24.83 -0.30
N HIS A 4 4.41 -24.04 -1.33
CA HIS A 4 5.44 -23.58 -2.27
C HIS A 4 6.34 -22.53 -1.62
N TYR A 5 5.75 -21.66 -0.81
CA TYR A 5 6.46 -20.66 -0.04
C TYR A 5 7.44 -21.31 0.95
N ASP A 6 7.00 -22.32 1.70
CA ASP A 6 7.83 -23.04 2.66
C ASP A 6 9.04 -23.71 1.99
N LYS A 7 8.85 -24.31 0.81
CA LYS A 7 9.95 -24.92 0.02
C LYS A 7 10.95 -23.89 -0.48
N ALA A 8 10.46 -22.74 -0.99
CA ALA A 8 11.31 -21.64 -1.44
C ALA A 8 12.11 -21.06 -0.26
N TRP A 9 11.47 -20.91 0.90
CA TRP A 9 12.09 -20.42 2.12
C TRP A 9 13.15 -21.38 2.68
N GLU A 10 12.91 -22.69 2.66
CA GLU A 10 13.91 -23.70 3.05
C GLU A 10 15.12 -23.71 2.08
N PHE A 11 14.88 -23.57 0.79
CA PHE A 11 15.94 -23.40 -0.19
C PHE A 11 16.76 -22.15 0.07
N TYR A 12 16.10 -21.01 0.27
CA TYR A 12 16.72 -19.72 0.60
C TYR A 12 17.65 -19.85 1.83
N LYS A 13 17.11 -20.34 2.96
CA LYS A 13 17.87 -20.49 4.20
C LYS A 13 19.12 -21.37 4.06
N LYS A 14 19.06 -22.34 3.16
CA LYS A 14 20.16 -23.27 2.91
C LYS A 14 21.21 -22.72 1.94
N GLU A 15 20.77 -22.17 0.82
CA GLU A 15 21.67 -21.89 -0.32
C GLU A 15 22.26 -20.49 -0.25
N VAL A 16 21.49 -19.49 0.19
CA VAL A 16 21.95 -18.10 0.23
C VAL A 16 23.14 -17.90 1.19
N PRO A 17 23.08 -18.36 2.46
CA PRO A 17 24.20 -18.23 3.37
C PRO A 17 25.42 -19.09 3.00
N ALA A 18 25.20 -20.14 2.19
CA ALA A 18 26.27 -21.06 1.80
C ALA A 18 27.10 -20.57 0.61
N ARG A 19 26.69 -19.51 -0.07
CA ARG A 19 27.33 -19.04 -1.32
C ARG A 19 27.48 -17.53 -1.32
N ASP A 20 28.72 -17.06 -1.35
CA ASP A 20 29.00 -15.64 -1.54
C ASP A 20 28.39 -15.13 -2.85
N ASN A 21 27.68 -14.00 -2.78
CA ASN A 21 27.07 -13.33 -3.92
C ASN A 21 26.12 -14.23 -4.75
N PHE A 22 25.40 -15.16 -4.10
CA PHE A 22 24.46 -16.05 -4.78
C PHE A 22 23.34 -15.29 -5.48
N CYS A 23 22.73 -14.31 -4.78
CA CYS A 23 21.75 -13.40 -5.37
C CYS A 23 21.78 -12.05 -4.62
N TYR A 24 21.37 -10.99 -5.30
CA TYR A 24 21.18 -9.68 -4.69
C TYR A 24 19.82 -9.58 -4.00
N ALA A 25 18.78 -10.10 -4.64
CA ALA A 25 17.41 -10.10 -4.12
C ALA A 25 16.71 -11.42 -4.46
N VAL A 26 15.79 -11.81 -3.61
CA VAL A 26 14.79 -12.85 -3.88
C VAL A 26 13.53 -12.20 -4.43
N ASP A 27 12.86 -12.89 -5.35
CA ASP A 27 11.60 -12.44 -5.93
C ASP A 27 10.43 -13.14 -5.22
N GLU A 28 9.51 -12.35 -4.68
CA GLU A 28 8.35 -12.84 -3.93
C GLU A 28 7.05 -12.39 -4.55
N HIS A 29 6.07 -13.31 -4.66
CA HIS A 29 4.78 -13.08 -5.29
C HIS A 29 3.62 -13.38 -4.34
N TYR A 30 2.64 -12.47 -4.27
CA TYR A 30 1.48 -12.55 -3.38
C TYR A 30 0.17 -12.35 -4.11
N TYR A 31 -0.47 -13.43 -4.55
CA TYR A 31 -1.81 -13.44 -5.12
C TYR A 31 -2.78 -14.08 -4.12
N VAL A 32 -3.24 -13.29 -3.17
CA VAL A 32 -3.97 -13.77 -1.99
C VAL A 32 -5.18 -12.89 -1.68
N LYS A 33 -6.02 -13.34 -0.73
CA LYS A 33 -7.20 -12.57 -0.30
C LYS A 33 -6.81 -11.33 0.52
N PRO A 34 -7.69 -10.31 0.59
CA PRO A 34 -7.46 -9.09 1.38
C PRO A 34 -7.03 -9.36 2.82
N ASP A 35 -7.66 -10.31 3.49
CA ASP A 35 -7.37 -10.65 4.89
C ASP A 35 -5.90 -11.03 5.12
N TRP A 36 -5.28 -11.67 4.12
CA TRP A 36 -3.87 -12.02 4.22
C TRP A 36 -2.99 -10.77 4.26
N PHE A 37 -3.26 -9.77 3.41
CA PHE A 37 -2.52 -8.52 3.37
C PHE A 37 -2.62 -7.75 4.69
N TYR A 38 -3.81 -7.64 5.26
CA TYR A 38 -4.01 -7.02 6.58
C TYR A 38 -3.28 -7.75 7.70
N ALA A 39 -3.30 -9.09 7.67
CA ALA A 39 -2.65 -9.91 8.69
C ALA A 39 -1.12 -9.88 8.60
N HIS A 40 -0.54 -9.45 7.47
CA HIS A 40 0.90 -9.53 7.19
C HIS A 40 1.58 -8.16 7.00
N THR A 41 1.01 -7.11 7.55
CA THR A 41 1.61 -5.76 7.49
C THR A 41 2.93 -5.64 8.25
N ASP A 42 3.30 -6.63 9.06
CA ASP A 42 4.57 -6.77 9.78
C ASP A 42 5.46 -7.89 9.22
N PHE A 43 5.12 -8.44 8.05
CA PHE A 43 5.80 -9.61 7.48
C PHE A 43 7.31 -9.44 7.36
N TYR A 44 7.77 -8.24 7.02
CA TYR A 44 9.18 -7.93 6.85
C TYR A 44 9.89 -7.39 8.09
N ASP A 45 9.19 -7.16 9.21
CA ASP A 45 9.79 -6.59 10.42
C ASP A 45 10.92 -7.47 10.98
N GLU A 46 10.72 -8.79 10.99
CA GLU A 46 11.71 -9.78 11.45
C GLU A 46 12.38 -10.55 10.27
N TYR A 47 12.23 -10.05 9.06
CA TYR A 47 12.79 -10.70 7.88
C TYR A 47 14.33 -10.62 7.88
N PRO A 48 15.08 -11.63 7.42
CA PRO A 48 16.53 -11.59 7.31
C PRO A 48 17.02 -10.39 6.48
N ARG A 49 18.14 -9.79 6.87
CA ARG A 49 18.74 -8.62 6.20
C ARG A 49 19.95 -8.96 5.32
N ASP A 50 20.25 -10.23 5.15
CA ASP A 50 21.39 -10.75 4.40
C ASP A 50 21.19 -10.72 2.87
N VAL A 51 19.95 -10.71 2.39
CA VAL A 51 19.59 -10.52 1.00
C VAL A 51 18.39 -9.57 0.88
N LYS A 52 18.28 -8.89 -0.25
CA LYS A 52 17.15 -7.98 -0.50
C LYS A 52 15.94 -8.75 -1.03
N VAL A 53 14.79 -8.10 -1.01
CA VAL A 53 13.53 -8.61 -1.57
C VAL A 53 13.09 -7.70 -2.70
N PHE A 54 12.70 -8.30 -3.79
CA PHE A 54 11.82 -7.75 -4.81
C PHE A 54 10.44 -8.38 -4.63
N SER A 55 9.46 -7.63 -4.12
CA SER A 55 8.05 -8.03 -4.17
C SER A 55 7.57 -7.84 -5.61
N GLY A 56 7.92 -8.78 -6.49
CA GLY A 56 7.87 -8.63 -7.94
C GLY A 56 6.48 -8.68 -8.51
N GLU A 57 5.58 -9.42 -7.84
CA GLU A 57 4.18 -9.48 -8.23
C GLU A 57 3.28 -9.57 -7.01
N TYR A 58 2.30 -8.70 -6.91
CA TYR A 58 1.22 -8.84 -5.93
C TYR A 58 -0.08 -8.23 -6.42
N ALA A 59 -1.17 -8.81 -6.00
CA ALA A 59 -2.52 -8.27 -6.13
C ALA A 59 -3.43 -8.91 -5.09
N SER A 60 -4.30 -8.13 -4.50
CA SER A 60 -5.36 -8.63 -3.63
C SER A 60 -6.48 -9.25 -4.46
N HIS A 61 -6.88 -10.47 -4.11
CA HIS A 61 -7.90 -11.27 -4.81
C HIS A 61 -9.18 -11.37 -3.97
N PRO A 62 -10.00 -10.31 -3.85
CA PRO A 62 -11.29 -10.40 -3.16
C PRO A 62 -12.23 -11.37 -3.89
N ILE A 63 -12.21 -11.34 -5.21
CA ILE A 63 -12.96 -12.25 -6.10
C ILE A 63 -11.98 -12.88 -7.08
N SER A 64 -12.10 -14.18 -7.32
CA SER A 64 -11.28 -14.91 -8.30
C SER A 64 -12.09 -15.18 -9.56
N GLY A 65 -11.46 -15.01 -10.73
CA GLY A 65 -12.08 -15.30 -12.02
C GLY A 65 -11.32 -14.65 -13.17
N MET A 66 -11.81 -14.89 -14.38
CA MET A 66 -11.27 -14.27 -15.59
C MET A 66 -12.17 -13.12 -16.03
N ASN A 67 -11.55 -12.05 -16.55
CA ASN A 67 -12.26 -10.95 -17.18
C ASN A 67 -13.31 -10.28 -16.28
N LEU A 68 -12.94 -10.06 -15.00
CA LEU A 68 -13.80 -9.49 -13.97
C LEU A 68 -13.28 -8.11 -13.50
N PRO A 69 -13.65 -7.01 -14.20
CA PRO A 69 -13.27 -5.65 -13.75
C PRO A 69 -13.64 -5.36 -12.29
N GLN A 70 -14.76 -5.94 -11.82
CA GLN A 70 -15.23 -5.83 -10.43
C GLN A 70 -14.36 -6.57 -9.41
N ALA A 71 -13.34 -7.32 -9.84
CA ALA A 71 -12.40 -7.94 -8.92
C ALA A 71 -11.45 -6.93 -8.26
N ASN A 72 -11.28 -5.73 -8.85
CA ASN A 72 -10.51 -4.64 -8.27
C ASN A 72 -11.41 -3.76 -7.41
N THR A 73 -11.74 -4.20 -6.20
CA THR A 73 -12.55 -3.43 -5.26
C THR A 73 -11.73 -2.45 -4.43
N LEU A 74 -12.41 -1.47 -3.81
CA LEU A 74 -11.76 -0.57 -2.84
C LEU A 74 -11.18 -1.36 -1.67
N GLY A 75 -11.91 -2.31 -1.09
CA GLY A 75 -11.42 -3.14 0.02
C GLY A 75 -10.16 -3.93 -0.34
N GLY A 76 -10.08 -4.48 -1.58
CA GLY A 76 -8.87 -5.11 -2.08
C GLY A 76 -7.68 -4.14 -2.14
N ALA A 77 -7.92 -2.94 -2.65
CA ALA A 77 -6.89 -1.89 -2.75
C ALA A 77 -6.44 -1.36 -1.37
N LEU A 78 -7.37 -1.23 -0.42
CA LEU A 78 -7.03 -0.85 0.96
C LEU A 78 -6.16 -1.91 1.65
N ALA A 79 -6.42 -3.19 1.42
CA ALA A 79 -5.59 -4.27 1.93
C ALA A 79 -4.16 -4.22 1.37
N GLU A 80 -4.02 -3.96 0.07
CA GLU A 80 -2.72 -3.72 -0.57
C GLU A 80 -2.03 -2.49 0.03
N ALA A 81 -2.76 -1.38 0.19
CA ALA A 81 -2.21 -0.16 0.81
C ALA A 81 -1.73 -0.40 2.23
N ALA A 82 -2.47 -1.17 3.04
CA ALA A 82 -2.08 -1.54 4.40
C ALA A 82 -0.78 -2.38 4.40
N PHE A 83 -0.67 -3.38 3.54
CA PHE A 83 0.55 -4.19 3.40
C PHE A 83 1.75 -3.34 2.98
N LEU A 84 1.55 -2.41 2.04
CA LEU A 84 2.60 -1.51 1.58
C LEU A 84 3.12 -0.57 2.68
N THR A 85 2.37 -0.29 3.75
CA THR A 85 2.92 0.43 4.91
C THR A 85 4.06 -0.35 5.57
N GLY A 86 3.92 -1.67 5.65
CA GLY A 86 4.97 -2.57 6.14
C GLY A 86 6.13 -2.72 5.17
N VAL A 87 5.84 -2.81 3.88
CA VAL A 87 6.86 -2.86 2.81
C VAL A 87 7.74 -1.61 2.84
N GLU A 88 7.13 -0.41 2.86
CA GLU A 88 7.87 0.84 2.90
C GLU A 88 8.64 1.04 4.23
N ARG A 89 8.05 0.62 5.36
CA ARG A 89 8.74 0.63 6.67
C ARG A 89 10.02 -0.21 6.64
N ASN A 90 10.05 -1.28 5.86
CA ASN A 90 11.18 -2.19 5.70
C ASN A 90 11.92 -1.99 4.36
N ALA A 91 12.08 -0.74 3.91
CA ALA A 91 12.79 -0.40 2.68
C ALA A 91 14.28 -0.75 2.70
N ASP A 92 14.83 -1.07 3.86
CA ASP A 92 16.18 -1.65 4.00
C ASP A 92 16.26 -3.10 3.50
N VAL A 93 15.15 -3.80 3.46
CA VAL A 93 15.01 -5.18 2.95
C VAL A 93 14.28 -5.21 1.61
N VAL A 94 13.09 -4.61 1.53
CA VAL A 94 12.30 -4.62 0.31
C VAL A 94 12.70 -3.42 -0.56
N VAL A 95 13.50 -3.68 -1.59
CA VAL A 95 14.08 -2.62 -2.44
C VAL A 95 13.25 -2.28 -3.64
N LEU A 96 12.34 -3.17 -4.04
CA LEU A 96 11.39 -2.97 -5.14
C LEU A 96 10.07 -3.67 -4.81
N ALA A 97 8.97 -3.09 -5.23
CA ALA A 97 7.65 -3.70 -5.21
C ALA A 97 6.89 -3.33 -6.49
N SER A 98 6.18 -4.28 -7.09
CA SER A 98 5.38 -4.03 -8.28
C SER A 98 4.07 -4.80 -8.28
N TYR A 99 3.01 -4.09 -8.61
CA TYR A 99 1.70 -4.69 -8.82
C TYR A 99 1.66 -5.46 -10.15
N ALA A 100 1.01 -6.58 -10.15
CA ALA A 100 0.75 -7.37 -11.37
C ALA A 100 -0.63 -8.07 -11.30
N PRO A 101 -1.28 -8.27 -12.48
CA PRO A 101 -0.97 -7.73 -13.81
C PRO A 101 -1.30 -6.24 -13.98
N LEU A 102 -0.67 -5.59 -14.98
CA LEU A 102 -0.82 -4.14 -15.20
C LEU A 102 -2.03 -3.77 -16.07
N PHE A 103 -2.25 -4.49 -17.18
CA PHE A 103 -3.21 -4.09 -18.21
C PHE A 103 -4.15 -5.23 -18.60
N ALA A 104 -5.44 -4.91 -18.68
CA ALA A 104 -6.45 -5.84 -19.19
C ALA A 104 -7.42 -5.15 -20.15
N ARG A 105 -7.70 -5.80 -21.29
CA ARG A 105 -8.76 -5.39 -22.20
C ARG A 105 -10.09 -6.02 -21.75
N VAL A 106 -11.10 -5.18 -21.54
CA VAL A 106 -12.44 -5.64 -21.18
C VAL A 106 -12.98 -6.64 -22.20
N GLY A 107 -13.46 -7.77 -21.73
CA GLY A 107 -13.94 -8.87 -22.56
C GLY A 107 -12.86 -9.85 -23.05
N TYR A 108 -11.57 -9.56 -22.86
CA TYR A 108 -10.46 -10.35 -23.40
C TYR A 108 -9.39 -10.72 -22.38
N ALA A 109 -9.58 -10.35 -21.12
CA ALA A 109 -8.62 -10.65 -20.06
C ALA A 109 -8.69 -12.13 -19.66
N GLN A 110 -7.53 -12.77 -19.49
CA GLN A 110 -7.40 -14.15 -18.99
C GLN A 110 -7.25 -14.20 -17.47
N TRP A 111 -7.05 -13.06 -16.85
CA TRP A 111 -6.79 -12.91 -15.43
C TRP A 111 -7.62 -11.76 -14.84
N SER A 112 -7.84 -11.76 -13.56
CA SER A 112 -8.34 -10.65 -12.74
C SER A 112 -7.93 -10.90 -11.30
N PRO A 113 -7.59 -9.86 -10.55
CA PRO A 113 -7.65 -8.42 -10.85
C PRO A 113 -6.51 -7.92 -11.75
N ASP A 114 -6.70 -6.77 -12.37
CA ASP A 114 -5.69 -6.06 -13.17
C ASP A 114 -5.69 -4.58 -12.80
N MET A 115 -4.55 -3.89 -12.90
CA MET A 115 -4.43 -2.52 -12.40
C MET A 115 -5.13 -1.47 -13.25
N ILE A 116 -5.04 -1.62 -14.59
CA ILE A 116 -5.63 -0.70 -15.57
C ILE A 116 -6.43 -1.50 -16.59
N TRP A 117 -7.71 -1.14 -16.74
CA TRP A 117 -8.57 -1.73 -17.74
C TRP A 117 -8.85 -0.77 -18.89
N PHE A 118 -9.03 -1.29 -20.09
CA PHE A 118 -9.32 -0.51 -21.29
C PHE A 118 -10.24 -1.26 -22.28
N ASP A 119 -10.90 -0.48 -23.13
CA ASP A 119 -11.58 -0.95 -24.34
C ASP A 119 -11.02 -0.23 -25.59
N GLU A 120 -11.77 -0.21 -26.69
CA GLU A 120 -11.35 0.48 -27.92
C GLU A 120 -11.35 2.00 -27.80
N THR A 121 -11.98 2.57 -26.77
CA THR A 121 -12.26 4.01 -26.67
C THR A 121 -11.72 4.66 -25.41
N LYS A 122 -11.58 3.89 -24.34
CA LYS A 122 -11.28 4.41 -22.99
C LYS A 122 -10.34 3.49 -22.23
N ALA A 123 -9.65 4.07 -21.27
CA ALA A 123 -8.96 3.35 -20.20
C ALA A 123 -9.34 3.97 -18.85
N TYR A 124 -9.27 3.18 -17.78
CA TYR A 124 -9.45 3.66 -16.42
C TYR A 124 -8.52 2.95 -15.45
N GLY A 125 -8.12 3.67 -14.40
CA GLY A 125 -7.40 3.12 -13.26
C GLY A 125 -8.37 2.50 -12.27
N THR A 126 -7.99 1.36 -11.71
CA THR A 126 -8.72 0.71 -10.63
C THR A 126 -8.37 1.36 -9.28
N PRO A 127 -9.06 1.03 -8.17
CA PRO A 127 -8.63 1.45 -6.84
C PRO A 127 -7.17 1.09 -6.54
N SER A 128 -6.70 -0.10 -6.94
CA SER A 128 -5.29 -0.51 -6.82
C SER A 128 -4.34 0.40 -7.61
N TYR A 129 -4.74 0.89 -8.79
CA TYR A 129 -3.95 1.89 -9.54
C TYR A 129 -3.73 3.16 -8.71
N PHE A 130 -4.76 3.66 -8.04
CA PHE A 130 -4.62 4.86 -7.21
C PHE A 130 -3.74 4.64 -5.99
N VAL A 131 -3.77 3.45 -5.40
CA VAL A 131 -2.84 3.07 -4.32
C VAL A 131 -1.39 3.13 -4.83
N GLN A 132 -1.08 2.48 -5.96
CA GLN A 132 0.26 2.50 -6.54
C GLN A 132 0.71 3.93 -6.88
N LYS A 133 -0.19 4.72 -7.47
CA LYS A 133 0.06 6.13 -7.78
C LYS A 133 0.43 6.93 -6.53
N LEU A 134 -0.35 6.80 -5.46
CA LEU A 134 -0.12 7.54 -4.22
C LEU A 134 1.21 7.14 -3.55
N TYR A 135 1.56 5.86 -3.55
CA TYR A 135 2.87 5.40 -3.06
C TYR A 135 4.01 5.93 -3.92
N GLY A 136 3.90 5.83 -5.26
CA GLY A 136 4.93 6.27 -6.18
C GLY A 136 5.17 7.79 -6.18
N GLU A 137 4.11 8.60 -6.03
CA GLU A 137 4.21 10.06 -6.01
C GLU A 137 4.62 10.62 -4.63
N ASN A 138 4.53 9.81 -3.57
CA ASN A 138 4.78 10.24 -2.19
C ASN A 138 5.87 9.39 -1.51
N MET A 139 6.99 9.21 -2.17
CA MET A 139 8.14 8.53 -1.56
C MET A 139 8.93 9.49 -0.67
N GLY A 140 9.20 9.05 0.58
CA GLY A 140 10.18 9.70 1.44
C GLY A 140 11.62 9.27 1.11
N THR A 141 12.58 9.90 1.76
CA THR A 141 14.00 9.51 1.69
C THR A 141 14.45 8.73 2.92
N VAL A 142 13.75 8.91 4.03
CA VAL A 142 14.03 8.25 5.32
C VAL A 142 12.73 7.79 5.95
N ILE A 143 12.68 6.53 6.37
CA ILE A 143 11.58 6.01 7.19
C ILE A 143 11.79 6.43 8.64
N LEU A 144 10.74 6.92 9.26
CA LEU A 144 10.75 7.31 10.67
C LEU A 144 10.08 6.23 11.54
N ALA A 145 10.68 5.98 12.71
CA ALA A 145 10.07 5.09 13.69
C ALA A 145 8.82 5.73 14.30
N MET A 146 7.81 4.92 14.54
CA MET A 146 6.56 5.31 15.19
C MET A 146 6.50 4.82 16.65
N ASP A 147 7.64 4.42 17.24
CA ASP A 147 7.79 3.94 18.63
C ASP A 147 6.76 2.86 19.03
N GLY A 148 6.42 1.97 18.09
CA GLY A 148 5.47 0.87 18.30
C GLY A 148 4.00 1.27 18.10
N GLN A 149 3.70 2.53 17.76
CA GLN A 149 2.33 2.98 17.50
C GLN A 149 1.68 2.26 16.33
N GLU A 150 2.45 1.80 15.35
CA GLU A 150 1.95 0.97 14.24
C GLU A 150 1.27 -0.32 14.71
N LYS A 151 1.71 -0.90 15.84
CA LYS A 151 1.10 -2.10 16.43
C LYS A 151 -0.21 -1.78 17.15
N GLU A 152 -0.28 -0.64 17.83
CA GLU A 152 -1.51 -0.21 18.51
C GLU A 152 -2.58 0.20 17.49
N LEU A 153 -2.21 0.97 16.48
CA LEU A 153 -3.09 1.35 15.38
C LEU A 153 -3.67 0.13 14.66
N ARG A 154 -2.86 -0.90 14.43
CA ARG A 154 -3.31 -2.14 13.78
C ARG A 154 -4.40 -2.86 14.58
N LYS A 155 -4.40 -2.81 15.91
CA LYS A 155 -5.48 -3.36 16.73
C LYS A 155 -6.81 -2.65 16.50
N GLU A 156 -6.74 -1.38 16.09
CA GLU A 156 -7.88 -0.54 15.72
C GLU A 156 -8.20 -0.60 14.21
N GLN A 157 -7.62 -1.56 13.48
CA GLN A 157 -7.75 -1.68 12.02
C GLN A 157 -7.33 -0.40 11.28
N VAL A 158 -6.33 0.29 11.80
CA VAL A 158 -5.66 1.42 11.18
C VAL A 158 -4.21 1.02 10.92
N TYR A 159 -3.74 1.24 9.69
CA TYR A 159 -2.40 0.84 9.26
C TYR A 159 -1.65 2.06 8.78
N ALA A 160 -0.48 2.31 9.33
CA ALA A 160 0.25 3.54 9.05
C ALA A 160 1.76 3.33 8.94
N ASN A 161 2.38 4.21 8.20
CA ASN A 161 3.81 4.47 8.26
C ASN A 161 4.08 5.96 8.04
N VAL A 162 5.24 6.43 8.44
CA VAL A 162 5.69 7.79 8.26
C VAL A 162 7.10 7.82 7.69
N SER A 163 7.33 8.72 6.74
CA SER A 163 8.64 8.98 6.16
C SER A 163 8.92 10.48 6.10
N LEU A 164 10.20 10.82 6.00
CA LEU A 164 10.66 12.19 5.76
C LEU A 164 11.16 12.30 4.32
N ASP A 165 10.72 13.30 3.60
CA ASP A 165 11.37 13.74 2.36
C ASP A 165 12.39 14.83 2.71
N GLU A 166 13.66 14.46 2.84
CA GLU A 166 14.73 15.41 3.20
C GLU A 166 14.93 16.52 2.16
N ARG A 167 14.45 16.34 0.93
CA ARG A 167 14.57 17.35 -0.14
C ARG A 167 13.61 18.52 0.06
N THR A 168 12.43 18.25 0.62
CA THR A 168 11.38 19.26 0.85
C THR A 168 11.22 19.62 2.32
N GLY A 169 11.64 18.73 3.23
CA GLY A 169 11.38 18.82 4.66
C GLY A 169 9.99 18.33 5.07
N ASP A 170 9.26 17.68 4.15
CA ASP A 170 7.92 17.18 4.46
C ASP A 170 7.98 15.87 5.23
N LEU A 171 7.17 15.76 6.27
CA LEU A 171 6.74 14.47 6.76
C LEU A 171 5.64 13.94 5.84
N ILE A 172 5.77 12.67 5.43
CA ILE A 172 4.80 11.98 4.60
C ILE A 172 4.19 10.86 5.43
N LEU A 173 2.93 11.02 5.75
CA LEU A 173 2.14 10.05 6.50
C LEU A 173 1.22 9.31 5.55
N LYS A 174 1.25 7.98 5.56
CA LYS A 174 0.37 7.10 4.80
C LYS A 174 -0.46 6.28 5.78
N VAL A 175 -1.77 6.40 5.70
CA VAL A 175 -2.69 5.77 6.66
C VAL A 175 -3.86 5.11 5.95
N VAL A 176 -4.12 3.85 6.27
CA VAL A 176 -5.33 3.13 5.88
C VAL A 176 -6.27 3.05 7.08
N ASN A 177 -7.49 3.49 6.90
CA ASN A 177 -8.59 3.26 7.83
C ASN A 177 -9.48 2.14 7.27
N HIS A 178 -9.37 0.94 7.83
CA HIS A 178 -10.19 -0.23 7.49
C HIS A 178 -11.33 -0.39 8.53
N ASN A 179 -12.06 0.70 8.75
CA ASN A 179 -13.25 0.73 9.58
C ASN A 179 -14.41 1.33 8.78
N ASP A 180 -15.62 0.94 9.11
CA ASP A 180 -16.86 1.48 8.54
C ASP A 180 -17.25 2.85 9.09
N CYS A 181 -16.41 3.46 9.92
CA CYS A 181 -16.59 4.77 10.49
C CYS A 181 -15.35 5.65 10.32
N GLU A 182 -15.59 6.96 10.33
CA GLU A 182 -14.54 7.97 10.34
C GLU A 182 -13.73 7.89 11.64
N LYS A 183 -12.43 8.10 11.53
CA LYS A 183 -11.52 8.26 12.67
C LYS A 183 -10.72 9.55 12.52
N THR A 184 -10.23 10.10 13.63
CA THR A 184 -9.26 11.19 13.64
C THR A 184 -7.97 10.68 14.25
N LEU A 185 -6.88 10.84 13.53
CA LEU A 185 -5.54 10.48 14.01
C LEU A 185 -4.86 11.72 14.58
N GLU A 186 -4.65 11.74 15.89
CA GLU A 186 -3.84 12.76 16.56
C GLU A 186 -2.35 12.53 16.25
N LEU A 187 -1.62 13.62 16.05
CA LEU A 187 -0.21 13.56 15.65
C LEU A 187 0.69 14.13 16.77
N ASP A 188 1.66 13.34 17.18
CA ASP A 188 2.83 13.81 17.90
C ASP A 188 4.02 13.84 16.90
N LEU A 189 4.45 15.03 16.55
CA LEU A 189 5.53 15.23 15.57
C LEU A 189 6.93 15.10 16.21
N GLY A 190 7.02 14.81 17.51
CA GLY A 190 8.28 14.64 18.23
C GLY A 190 9.16 15.88 18.14
N SER A 191 10.31 15.78 17.49
CA SER A 191 11.25 16.89 17.32
C SER A 191 10.95 17.80 16.13
N PHE A 192 9.97 17.45 15.28
CA PHE A 192 9.57 18.27 14.14
C PHE A 192 8.52 19.29 14.55
N ARG A 193 8.47 20.40 13.82
CA ARG A 193 7.41 21.43 13.97
C ARG A 193 6.77 21.65 12.62
N ALA A 194 5.44 21.59 12.57
CA ALA A 194 4.70 21.95 11.36
C ALA A 194 5.03 23.40 10.94
N ALA A 195 5.31 23.58 9.65
CA ALA A 195 5.75 24.86 9.08
C ALA A 195 4.81 25.37 7.99
N GLY A 196 3.62 24.81 7.89
CA GLY A 196 2.63 25.16 6.88
C GLY A 196 1.40 24.28 6.94
N THR A 197 0.54 24.44 5.94
CA THR A 197 -0.69 23.68 5.81
C THR A 197 -0.38 22.23 5.42
N ALA A 198 -0.92 21.28 6.14
CA ALA A 198 -0.90 19.87 5.78
C ALA A 198 -1.82 19.62 4.59
N ARG A 199 -1.37 18.82 3.63
CA ARG A 199 -2.13 18.47 2.42
C ARG A 199 -2.36 16.97 2.39
N SER A 200 -3.61 16.58 2.29
CA SER A 200 -4.03 15.18 2.24
C SER A 200 -4.66 14.84 0.91
N VAL A 201 -4.29 13.68 0.36
CA VAL A 201 -4.96 13.04 -0.76
C VAL A 201 -5.63 11.78 -0.23
N ILE A 202 -6.92 11.63 -0.51
CA ILE A 202 -7.78 10.61 0.07
C ILE A 202 -8.34 9.73 -1.05
N LEU A 203 -8.12 8.43 -0.97
CA LEU A 203 -8.77 7.42 -1.79
C LEU A 203 -9.94 6.85 -1.00
N THR A 204 -11.16 6.97 -1.53
CA THR A 204 -12.39 6.43 -0.92
C THR A 204 -13.48 6.18 -1.97
N GLY A 205 -14.57 5.52 -1.55
CA GLY A 205 -15.73 5.18 -2.38
C GLY A 205 -16.94 4.83 -1.52
N GLU A 206 -18.03 4.38 -2.15
CA GLU A 206 -19.28 3.98 -1.47
C GLU A 206 -19.19 2.55 -0.90
N GLY A 207 -18.22 2.32 0.03
CA GLY A 207 -17.99 1.03 0.68
C GLY A 207 -16.91 0.17 -0.01
N GLU A 208 -16.53 -0.92 0.65
CA GLU A 208 -15.39 -1.76 0.25
C GLU A 208 -15.59 -2.49 -1.08
N ASP A 209 -16.84 -2.78 -1.47
CA ASP A 209 -17.17 -3.45 -2.73
C ASP A 209 -17.17 -2.48 -3.93
N ALA A 210 -16.99 -1.16 -3.70
CA ALA A 210 -16.93 -0.17 -4.76
C ALA A 210 -15.74 -0.46 -5.71
N TYR A 211 -15.98 -0.33 -7.00
CA TYR A 211 -14.98 -0.53 -8.04
C TYR A 211 -15.20 0.40 -9.24
N ASN A 212 -14.16 0.63 -10.00
CA ASN A 212 -14.22 1.39 -11.24
C ASN A 212 -14.47 0.47 -12.45
N CYS A 213 -15.23 0.96 -13.44
CA CYS A 213 -15.45 0.28 -14.70
C CYS A 213 -15.63 1.29 -15.84
N ILE A 214 -15.69 0.84 -17.09
CA ILE A 214 -15.85 1.72 -18.29
C ILE A 214 -17.04 2.66 -18.17
N GLY A 215 -18.18 2.20 -17.61
CA GLY A 215 -19.36 3.03 -17.41
C GLY A 215 -19.29 3.97 -16.21
N HIS A 216 -18.50 3.63 -15.22
CA HIS A 216 -18.34 4.35 -13.95
C HIS A 216 -16.86 4.36 -13.52
N PRO A 217 -16.00 5.15 -14.22
CA PRO A 217 -14.56 5.12 -13.99
C PRO A 217 -14.12 5.81 -12.68
N ASP A 218 -15.01 6.57 -12.04
CA ASP A 218 -14.76 7.40 -10.88
C ASP A 218 -15.62 7.03 -9.65
N SER A 219 -16.13 5.79 -9.59
CA SER A 219 -16.86 5.29 -8.40
C SER A 219 -15.95 5.27 -7.16
N VAL A 220 -14.69 4.97 -7.38
CA VAL A 220 -13.60 5.14 -6.41
C VAL A 220 -12.62 6.14 -6.99
N LYS A 221 -12.32 7.21 -6.28
CA LYS A 221 -11.52 8.32 -6.78
C LYS A 221 -10.70 8.98 -5.68
N LEU A 222 -9.74 9.80 -6.10
CA LEU A 222 -8.99 10.66 -5.21
C LEU A 222 -9.74 11.97 -4.97
N SER A 223 -9.66 12.46 -3.73
CA SER A 223 -10.02 13.81 -3.33
C SER A 223 -8.88 14.44 -2.54
N GLU A 224 -8.84 15.76 -2.49
CA GLU A 224 -7.80 16.51 -1.79
C GLU A 224 -8.42 17.37 -0.71
N CYS A 225 -7.73 17.53 0.41
CA CYS A 225 -8.06 18.50 1.44
C CYS A 225 -6.80 19.09 2.07
N GLU A 226 -6.97 20.24 2.69
CA GLU A 226 -5.92 20.95 3.42
C GLU A 226 -6.40 21.20 4.85
N GLY A 227 -5.46 21.20 5.82
CA GLY A 227 -5.77 21.41 7.24
C GLY A 227 -4.55 21.77 8.06
N ASP A 228 -4.75 22.04 9.34
CA ASP A 228 -3.65 22.18 10.29
C ASP A 228 -3.31 20.79 10.85
N ALA A 229 -2.03 20.45 10.86
CA ALA A 229 -1.57 19.18 11.45
C ALA A 229 -1.89 19.09 12.96
N ALA A 230 -2.04 20.21 13.63
CA ALA A 230 -2.43 20.25 15.05
C ALA A 230 -3.89 19.82 15.30
N ASP A 231 -4.75 19.91 14.29
CA ASP A 231 -6.15 19.46 14.38
C ASP A 231 -6.28 17.92 14.18
N GLY A 232 -5.17 17.24 13.91
CA GLY A 232 -5.13 15.82 13.53
C GLY A 232 -5.52 15.58 12.07
N ILE A 233 -5.45 14.33 11.66
CA ILE A 233 -5.79 13.90 10.31
C ILE A 233 -7.10 13.12 10.33
N VAL A 234 -8.09 13.59 9.58
CA VAL A 234 -9.36 12.91 9.40
C VAL A 234 -9.19 11.76 8.42
N LEU A 235 -9.61 10.58 8.84
CA LEU A 235 -9.58 9.33 8.09
C LEU A 235 -11.02 8.89 7.81
N PRO A 236 -11.60 9.16 6.65
CA PRO A 236 -12.93 8.67 6.33
C PRO A 236 -13.06 7.16 6.48
N ALA A 237 -14.28 6.66 6.63
CA ALA A 237 -14.54 5.23 6.63
C ALA A 237 -13.97 4.59 5.35
N ASN A 238 -13.36 3.41 5.48
CA ASN A 238 -12.82 2.65 4.35
C ASN A 238 -12.00 3.51 3.38
N SER A 239 -10.89 4.08 3.87
CA SER A 239 -10.07 5.03 3.11
C SER A 239 -8.57 4.78 3.21
N PHE A 240 -7.84 5.23 2.19
CA PHE A 240 -6.39 5.39 2.23
C PHE A 240 -6.07 6.88 2.10
N VAL A 241 -5.36 7.41 3.07
CA VAL A 241 -5.02 8.82 3.19
C VAL A 241 -3.50 8.98 3.14
N VAL A 242 -3.03 9.85 2.25
CA VAL A 242 -1.62 10.27 2.21
C VAL A 242 -1.56 11.75 2.54
N THR A 243 -0.87 12.10 3.61
CA THR A 243 -0.73 13.49 4.08
C THR A 243 0.72 13.92 4.03
N ARG A 244 0.97 15.07 3.41
CA ARG A 244 2.24 15.78 3.47
C ARG A 244 2.13 16.93 4.45
N ILE A 245 3.05 16.98 5.41
CA ILE A 245 3.14 18.01 6.44
C ILE A 245 4.49 18.71 6.26
N PRO A 246 4.51 19.96 5.75
CA PRO A 246 5.74 20.74 5.71
C PRO A 246 6.29 20.94 7.13
N THR A 247 7.58 20.67 7.34
CA THR A 247 8.18 20.80 8.68
C THR A 247 9.50 21.57 8.68
N VAL A 248 9.82 22.07 9.87
CA VAL A 248 11.15 22.54 10.25
C VAL A 248 11.63 21.77 11.46
N ARG A 249 12.93 21.54 11.54
CA ARG A 249 13.59 20.93 12.70
C ARG A 249 13.92 21.97 13.75
#